data_f0d72619738cd94ebb697ba5b8a93faf
#
_entry.id   f0d72619738cd94ebb697ba5b8a93faf
#
_cell.length_a   1.000
_cell.length_b   1.000
_cell.length_c   1.000
_cell.angle_alpha   90.00
_cell.angle_beta   90.00
_cell.angle_gamma   90.00
#
_symmetry.space_group_name_H-M   'P 1'
#
loop_
_entity.id
_entity.type
_entity.pdbx_description
1 polymer ?
#
loop_
_entity_poly.entity_id
_entity_poly.type
_entity_poly.pdbx_seq_one_letter_code
_entity_poly.pdbx_strand_id
1 'polypeptide(L)'
;GAAPDKPTLIFMHHPPFETGIWWMDSLGILDGLDRLATVLGRHRQVVGMTAGHLHRTIHATFAGVPVTVAPTTCYAVDLDIHDEALPKVTDEPSAMMLHYWHVDTLVSHTLFLDAHETYDVTGLMKDWPGRFERMRQRQPMPKALGSIE
;
A
#
# COMPACT_ATOMS: atom_id res chain seq x y z
N GLY A 1 17.21 13.09 13.03
CA GLY A 1 16.68 14.01 12.03
C GLY A 1 16.14 15.29 12.65
N ALA A 2 15.82 16.30 11.83
CA ALA A 2 15.33 17.60 12.29
C ALA A 2 13.92 17.54 12.93
N ALA A 3 13.18 16.45 12.74
CA ALA A 3 11.82 16.26 13.24
C ALA A 3 11.59 14.78 13.64
N PRO A 4 12.17 14.33 14.77
CA PRO A 4 12.13 12.92 15.17
C PRO A 4 10.73 12.41 15.52
N ASP A 5 9.81 13.32 15.86
CA ASP A 5 8.45 12.98 16.32
C ASP A 5 7.40 13.10 15.19
N LYS A 6 7.82 13.47 13.97
CA LYS A 6 6.88 13.59 12.85
C LYS A 6 6.79 12.26 12.09
N PRO A 7 5.58 11.69 11.95
CA PRO A 7 5.37 10.54 11.08
C PRO A 7 5.96 10.81 9.70
N THR A 8 6.77 9.88 9.22
CA THR A 8 7.53 10.03 7.98
C THR A 8 7.24 8.89 7.04
N LEU A 9 6.79 9.19 5.83
CA LEU A 9 6.68 8.25 4.72
C LEU A 9 7.85 8.49 3.76
N ILE A 10 8.58 7.44 3.45
CA ILE A 10 9.71 7.48 2.51
C ILE A 10 9.22 7.10 1.12
N PHE A 11 9.56 7.90 0.12
CA PHE A 11 9.37 7.60 -1.30
C PHE A 11 10.69 7.25 -1.94
N MET A 12 10.72 6.15 -2.67
CA MET A 12 11.89 5.71 -3.43
C MET A 12 11.44 5.06 -4.75
N HIS A 13 12.35 4.89 -5.70
CA HIS A 13 11.98 4.25 -6.96
C HIS A 13 12.01 2.72 -6.86
N HIS A 14 13.15 2.16 -6.49
CA HIS A 14 13.29 0.72 -6.36
C HIS A 14 12.88 0.24 -4.97
N PRO A 15 12.13 -0.87 -4.83
CA PRO A 15 11.86 -1.45 -3.53
C PRO A 15 13.15 -1.99 -2.89
N PRO A 16 13.28 -1.94 -1.55
CA PRO A 16 14.47 -2.40 -0.85
C PRO A 16 14.46 -3.92 -0.56
N PHE A 17 13.87 -4.71 -1.46
CA PHE A 17 13.75 -6.16 -1.34
C PHE A 17 13.56 -6.79 -2.74
N GLU A 18 13.86 -8.06 -2.87
CA GLU A 18 13.56 -8.84 -4.06
C GLU A 18 12.06 -9.19 -4.08
N THR A 19 11.43 -9.03 -5.24
CA THR A 19 9.99 -9.20 -5.44
C THR A 19 9.62 -10.59 -5.93
N GLY A 20 10.61 -11.35 -6.39
CA GLY A 20 10.46 -12.64 -7.06
C GLY A 20 10.29 -12.52 -8.57
N ILE A 21 10.17 -11.32 -9.11
CA ILE A 21 10.18 -11.08 -10.56
C ILE A 21 11.64 -10.85 -10.96
N TRP A 22 12.37 -11.95 -11.17
CA TRP A 22 13.82 -11.99 -11.22
C TRP A 22 14.47 -10.96 -12.15
N TRP A 23 13.89 -10.72 -13.35
CA TRP A 23 14.45 -9.76 -14.29
C TRP A 23 14.30 -8.31 -13.84
N MET A 24 13.22 -8.00 -13.09
CA MET A 24 13.04 -6.68 -12.46
C MET A 24 13.95 -6.54 -11.24
N ASP A 25 14.10 -7.59 -10.45
CA ASP A 25 14.97 -7.59 -9.28
C ASP A 25 16.43 -7.38 -9.68
N SER A 26 16.85 -7.90 -10.86
CA SER A 26 18.19 -7.66 -11.41
C SER A 26 18.47 -6.20 -11.78
N LEU A 27 17.42 -5.37 -11.94
CA LEU A 27 17.49 -3.93 -12.19
C LEU A 27 17.28 -3.11 -10.91
N GLY A 28 17.12 -3.76 -9.77
CA GLY A 28 16.82 -3.15 -8.48
C GLY A 28 18.02 -2.53 -7.76
N ILE A 29 17.91 -2.39 -6.45
CA ILE A 29 18.99 -1.88 -5.59
C ILE A 29 20.00 -2.99 -5.38
N LEU A 30 21.20 -2.80 -5.90
CA LEU A 30 22.28 -3.79 -5.81
C LEU A 30 23.15 -3.64 -4.56
N ASP A 31 23.13 -2.49 -3.87
CA ASP A 31 24.01 -2.17 -2.74
C ASP A 31 23.34 -1.22 -1.74
N GLY A 32 23.81 -1.25 -0.50
CA GLY A 32 23.41 -0.29 0.55
C GLY A 32 22.16 -0.66 1.35
N LEU A 33 21.53 -1.80 1.14
CA LEU A 33 20.35 -2.24 1.89
C LEU A 33 20.62 -2.41 3.39
N ASP A 34 21.77 -2.95 3.76
CA ASP A 34 22.17 -3.09 5.18
C ASP A 34 22.31 -1.72 5.87
N ARG A 35 22.86 -0.75 5.14
CA ARG A 35 22.97 0.62 5.63
C ARG A 35 21.61 1.27 5.77
N LEU A 36 20.72 1.07 4.81
CA LEU A 36 19.33 1.55 4.88
C LEU A 36 18.61 0.92 6.10
N ALA A 37 18.72 -0.39 6.30
CA ALA A 37 18.14 -1.09 7.45
C ALA A 37 18.66 -0.52 8.78
N THR A 38 19.98 -0.28 8.86
CA THR A 38 20.60 0.34 10.03
C THR A 38 20.06 1.73 10.32
N VAL A 39 19.86 2.55 9.29
CA VAL A 39 19.29 3.90 9.44
C VAL A 39 17.84 3.81 9.88
N LEU A 40 17.02 2.96 9.28
CA LEU A 40 15.61 2.78 9.64
C LEU A 40 15.46 2.36 11.10
N GLY A 41 16.31 1.47 11.60
CA GLY A 41 16.31 1.05 12.99
C GLY A 41 16.52 2.18 14.02
N ARG A 42 17.09 3.32 13.58
CA ARG A 42 17.33 4.52 14.40
C ARG A 42 16.22 5.59 14.27
N HIS A 43 15.26 5.38 13.35
CA HIS A 43 14.25 6.37 12.97
C HIS A 43 12.85 5.81 13.08
N ARG A 44 12.36 5.64 14.31
CA ARG A 44 11.04 5.07 14.62
C ARG A 44 9.86 5.88 14.11
N GLN A 45 10.08 7.16 13.75
CA GLN A 45 9.07 8.00 13.12
C GLN A 45 8.79 7.61 11.65
N VAL A 46 9.58 6.71 11.05
CA VAL A 46 9.29 6.18 9.71
C VAL A 46 8.15 5.17 9.84
N VAL A 47 6.98 5.55 9.36
CA VAL A 47 5.74 4.78 9.45
C VAL A 47 5.47 3.92 8.24
N GLY A 48 6.18 4.15 7.15
CA GLY A 48 6.07 3.39 5.91
C GLY A 48 7.06 3.84 4.86
N MET A 49 7.18 3.02 3.84
CA MET A 49 7.93 3.30 2.62
C MET A 49 7.03 2.98 1.42
N THR A 50 7.17 3.75 0.36
CA THR A 50 6.50 3.46 -0.91
C THR A 50 7.51 3.47 -2.04
N ALA A 51 7.37 2.53 -2.96
CA ALA A 51 8.25 2.39 -4.12
C ALA A 51 7.44 2.27 -5.42
N GLY A 52 8.12 2.37 -6.53
CA GLY A 52 7.59 2.15 -7.87
C GLY A 52 8.29 0.98 -8.55
N HIS A 53 8.80 1.21 -9.75
CA HIS A 53 9.62 0.30 -10.54
C HIS A 53 8.88 -0.93 -11.10
N LEU A 54 8.18 -1.69 -10.27
CA LEU A 54 7.52 -2.96 -10.64
C LEU A 54 6.19 -2.76 -11.38
N HIS A 55 5.63 -1.54 -11.36
CA HIS A 55 4.34 -1.25 -11.96
C HIS A 55 3.20 -2.15 -11.47
N ARG A 56 3.35 -2.75 -10.29
CA ARG A 56 2.38 -3.66 -9.64
C ARG A 56 2.21 -3.30 -8.17
N THR A 57 1.03 -3.57 -7.63
CA THR A 57 0.85 -3.47 -6.18
C THR A 57 1.53 -4.65 -5.49
N ILE A 58 2.54 -4.35 -4.67
CA ILE A 58 3.25 -5.33 -3.85
C ILE A 58 3.30 -4.80 -2.41
N HIS A 59 3.13 -5.69 -1.45
CA HIS A 59 3.26 -5.37 -0.03
C HIS A 59 4.33 -6.24 0.60
N ALA A 60 5.23 -5.62 1.35
CA ALA A 60 6.29 -6.30 2.06
C ALA A 60 6.64 -5.55 3.36
N THR A 61 7.60 -6.07 4.10
CA THR A 61 8.19 -5.38 5.25
C THR A 61 9.71 -5.42 5.10
N PHE A 62 10.35 -4.26 5.21
CA PHE A 62 11.81 -4.16 5.19
C PHE A 62 12.30 -3.50 6.48
N ALA A 63 13.22 -4.16 7.18
CA ALA A 63 13.78 -3.70 8.47
C ALA A 63 12.70 -3.27 9.50
N GLY A 64 11.57 -3.97 9.52
CA GLY A 64 10.44 -3.68 10.40
C GLY A 64 9.51 -2.55 9.95
N VAL A 65 9.78 -1.94 8.80
CA VAL A 65 8.95 -0.87 8.20
C VAL A 65 8.08 -1.45 7.08
N PRO A 66 6.75 -1.21 7.09
CA PRO A 66 5.88 -1.59 5.98
C PRO A 66 6.31 -0.90 4.68
N VAL A 67 6.34 -1.66 3.59
CA VAL A 67 6.66 -1.15 2.24
C VAL A 67 5.53 -1.51 1.29
N THR A 68 5.08 -0.53 0.52
CA THR A 68 4.14 -0.70 -0.59
C THR A 68 4.83 -0.34 -1.89
N VAL A 69 4.73 -1.21 -2.90
CA VAL A 69 5.05 -0.84 -4.27
C VAL A 69 3.76 -0.39 -4.94
N ALA A 70 3.79 0.78 -5.56
CA ALA A 70 2.63 1.35 -6.22
C ALA A 70 2.35 0.66 -7.56
N PRO A 71 1.07 0.51 -7.93
CA PRO A 71 0.70 0.11 -9.28
C PRO A 71 1.07 1.19 -10.29
N THR A 72 0.71 0.99 -11.52
CA THR A 72 1.04 1.87 -12.64
C THR A 72 -0.20 2.47 -13.28
N THR A 73 -0.01 3.59 -13.97
CA THR A 73 -1.01 4.22 -14.87
C THR A 73 -0.81 3.82 -16.34
N CYS A 74 0.10 2.90 -16.60
CA CYS A 74 0.37 2.35 -17.93
C CYS A 74 0.43 0.81 -17.87
N TYR A 75 1.31 0.16 -18.61
CA TYR A 75 1.47 -1.29 -18.59
C TYR A 75 2.08 -1.77 -17.27
N ALA A 76 1.48 -2.76 -16.64
CA ALA A 76 2.04 -3.45 -15.49
C ALA A 76 3.12 -4.45 -15.93
N VAL A 77 4.06 -4.75 -15.04
CA VAL A 77 4.98 -5.88 -15.23
C VAL A 77 4.19 -7.17 -15.03
N ASP A 78 4.33 -8.14 -15.92
CA ASP A 78 3.67 -9.44 -15.79
C ASP A 78 4.13 -10.18 -14.52
N LEU A 79 3.19 -10.79 -13.80
CA LEU A 79 3.49 -11.54 -12.59
C LEU A 79 3.95 -12.95 -12.95
N ASP A 80 5.22 -13.08 -13.24
CA ASP A 80 5.86 -14.37 -13.47
C ASP A 80 7.06 -14.49 -12.53
N ILE A 81 6.95 -15.37 -11.54
CA ILE A 81 7.96 -15.61 -10.50
C ILE A 81 8.81 -16.88 -10.77
N HIS A 82 8.71 -17.43 -11.95
CA HIS A 82 9.56 -18.54 -12.32
C HIS A 82 10.98 -18.06 -12.64
N ASP A 83 11.96 -18.87 -12.30
CA ASP A 83 13.34 -18.62 -12.68
C ASP A 83 13.44 -18.53 -14.22
N GLU A 84 14.21 -17.55 -14.70
CA GLU A 84 14.42 -17.30 -16.14
C GLU A 84 13.14 -16.87 -16.91
N ALA A 85 12.07 -16.46 -16.22
CA ALA A 85 10.89 -15.90 -16.87
C ALA A 85 11.27 -14.73 -17.79
N LEU A 86 10.72 -14.70 -19.00
CA LEU A 86 11.03 -13.63 -19.97
C LEU A 86 10.40 -12.32 -19.53
N PRO A 87 11.07 -11.18 -19.77
CA PRO A 87 10.50 -9.86 -19.52
C PRO A 87 9.18 -9.66 -20.30
N LYS A 88 8.10 -9.44 -19.57
CA LYS A 88 6.77 -9.20 -20.12
C LYS A 88 6.05 -8.08 -19.39
N VAL A 89 5.14 -7.43 -20.07
CA VAL A 89 4.19 -6.47 -19.52
C VAL A 89 2.76 -6.87 -19.88
N THR A 90 1.80 -6.40 -19.08
CA THR A 90 0.37 -6.69 -19.22
C THR A 90 -0.44 -5.40 -19.17
N ASP A 91 -1.62 -5.41 -19.75
CA ASP A 91 -2.59 -4.32 -19.77
C ASP A 91 -3.56 -4.37 -18.57
N GLU A 92 -3.08 -4.78 -17.41
CA GLU A 92 -3.87 -4.73 -16.18
C GLU A 92 -4.43 -3.31 -15.95
N PRO A 93 -5.59 -3.18 -15.25
CA PRO A 93 -6.23 -1.89 -15.05
C PRO A 93 -5.31 -0.85 -14.43
N SER A 94 -5.31 0.36 -15.01
CA SER A 94 -4.52 1.49 -14.50
C SER A 94 -4.92 1.85 -13.08
N ALA A 95 -3.94 2.04 -12.21
CA ALA A 95 -4.19 2.36 -10.83
C ALA A 95 -3.10 3.26 -10.22
N MET A 96 -3.42 3.86 -9.08
CA MET A 96 -2.46 4.60 -8.24
C MET A 96 -2.62 4.20 -6.78
N MET A 97 -1.62 4.54 -5.96
CA MET A 97 -1.69 4.36 -4.51
C MET A 97 -2.06 5.68 -3.85
N LEU A 98 -3.12 5.67 -3.05
CA LEU A 98 -3.51 6.78 -2.18
C LEU A 98 -3.06 6.47 -0.75
N HIS A 99 -2.13 7.26 -0.23
CA HIS A 99 -1.69 7.19 1.16
C HIS A 99 -2.45 8.22 2.00
N TYR A 100 -3.16 7.76 3.02
CA TYR A 100 -3.99 8.57 3.89
C TYR A 100 -3.52 8.43 5.35
N TRP A 101 -3.11 9.56 5.94
CA TRP A 101 -2.77 9.60 7.37
C TRP A 101 -4.03 9.84 8.20
N HIS A 102 -4.41 8.88 9.02
CA HIS A 102 -5.61 8.96 9.84
C HIS A 102 -5.40 8.36 11.23
N VAL A 103 -5.69 9.16 12.27
CA VAL A 103 -5.62 8.75 13.68
C VAL A 103 -4.35 7.93 13.99
N ASP A 104 -3.18 8.55 13.73
CA ASP A 104 -1.85 7.98 13.96
C ASP A 104 -1.53 6.69 13.15
N THR A 105 -2.25 6.46 12.07
CA THR A 105 -2.07 5.31 11.18
C THR A 105 -1.94 5.75 9.72
N LEU A 106 -0.96 5.17 9.01
CA LEU A 106 -0.86 5.29 7.56
C LEU A 106 -1.74 4.21 6.92
N VAL A 107 -2.79 4.65 6.21
CA VAL A 107 -3.66 3.76 5.44
C VAL A 107 -3.35 3.96 3.96
N SER A 108 -3.16 2.87 3.23
CA SER A 108 -2.87 2.90 1.80
C SER A 108 -3.96 2.18 1.02
N HIS A 109 -4.54 2.88 0.05
CA HIS A 109 -5.58 2.35 -0.83
C HIS A 109 -5.08 2.27 -2.26
N THR A 110 -5.42 1.20 -2.97
CA THR A 110 -5.30 1.17 -4.43
C THR A 110 -6.54 1.84 -5.03
N LEU A 111 -6.31 2.84 -5.88
CA LEU A 111 -7.35 3.55 -6.61
C LEU A 111 -7.24 3.21 -8.10
N PHE A 112 -8.19 2.46 -8.62
CA PHE A 112 -8.29 2.19 -10.05
C PHE A 112 -8.77 3.45 -10.78
N LEU A 113 -8.15 3.75 -11.93
CA LEU A 113 -8.42 4.98 -12.68
C LEU A 113 -9.48 4.80 -13.76
N ASP A 114 -9.70 3.57 -14.18
CA ASP A 114 -10.74 3.26 -15.16
C ASP A 114 -12.13 3.47 -14.56
N ALA A 115 -13.06 3.87 -15.42
CA ALA A 115 -14.45 4.07 -15.01
C ALA A 115 -15.06 2.73 -14.52
N HIS A 116 -15.68 2.77 -13.35
CA HIS A 116 -16.40 1.64 -12.78
C HIS A 116 -17.71 2.10 -12.16
N GLU A 117 -18.68 1.19 -12.12
CA GLU A 117 -19.97 1.48 -11.52
C GLU A 117 -19.91 1.43 -9.99
N THR A 118 -20.68 2.28 -9.34
CA THR A 118 -20.86 2.27 -7.89
C THR A 118 -22.32 1.98 -7.55
N TYR A 119 -22.53 1.19 -6.51
CA TYR A 119 -23.87 0.78 -6.08
C TYR A 119 -24.13 1.26 -4.65
N ASP A 120 -25.30 1.86 -4.43
CA ASP A 120 -25.73 2.21 -3.08
C ASP A 120 -26.20 0.94 -2.35
N VAL A 121 -25.50 0.61 -1.28
CA VAL A 121 -25.80 -0.54 -0.42
C VAL A 121 -26.37 -0.14 0.94
N THR A 122 -26.82 1.11 1.10
CA THR A 122 -27.36 1.62 2.37
C THR A 122 -28.52 0.77 2.87
N GLY A 123 -29.34 0.25 1.95
CA GLY A 123 -30.47 -0.63 2.27
C GLY A 123 -30.09 -1.96 2.93
N LEU A 124 -28.84 -2.41 2.79
CA LEU A 124 -28.33 -3.61 3.44
C LEU A 124 -27.87 -3.33 4.89
N MET A 125 -27.76 -2.06 5.28
CA MET A 125 -27.25 -1.65 6.58
C MET A 125 -28.39 -1.36 7.54
N LYS A 126 -28.56 -2.18 8.58
CA LYS A 126 -29.52 -1.90 9.65
C LYS A 126 -29.15 -0.59 10.36
N ASP A 127 -30.14 0.31 10.52
CA ASP A 127 -29.98 1.60 11.20
C ASP A 127 -28.83 2.45 10.65
N TRP A 128 -28.68 2.52 9.32
CA TRP A 128 -27.63 3.33 8.71
C TRP A 128 -27.65 4.80 9.19
N PRO A 129 -28.81 5.50 9.28
CA PRO A 129 -28.85 6.86 9.78
C PRO A 129 -28.27 7.00 11.20
N GLY A 130 -28.64 6.10 12.11
CA GLY A 130 -28.11 6.11 13.48
C GLY A 130 -26.61 5.77 13.55
N ARG A 131 -26.15 4.85 12.70
CA ARG A 131 -24.70 4.53 12.56
C ARG A 131 -23.94 5.73 12.02
N PHE A 132 -24.42 6.36 10.98
CA PHE A 132 -23.81 7.53 10.37
C PHE A 132 -23.68 8.68 11.38
N GLU A 133 -24.73 8.95 12.16
CA GLU A 133 -24.68 10.00 13.19
C GLU A 133 -23.68 9.68 14.30
N ARG A 134 -23.60 8.43 14.78
CA ARG A 134 -22.58 8.02 15.75
C ARG A 134 -21.16 8.18 15.19
N MET A 135 -20.94 7.80 13.93
CA MET A 135 -19.64 7.99 13.26
C MET A 135 -19.27 9.47 13.18
N ARG A 136 -20.23 10.32 12.78
CA ARG A 136 -20.04 11.76 12.72
C ARG A 136 -19.69 12.38 14.07
N GLN A 137 -20.29 11.88 15.13
CA GLN A 137 -20.02 12.31 16.52
C GLN A 137 -18.81 11.60 17.15
N ARG A 138 -18.10 10.75 16.42
CA ARG A 138 -16.99 9.92 16.91
C ARG A 138 -17.36 9.07 18.13
N GLN A 139 -18.60 8.64 18.23
CA GLN A 139 -19.08 7.75 19.28
C GLN A 139 -18.72 6.30 18.97
N PRO A 140 -18.51 5.45 20.02
CA PRO A 140 -18.26 4.04 19.83
C PRO A 140 -19.39 3.35 19.04
N MET A 141 -19.02 2.53 18.07
CA MET A 141 -20.00 1.70 17.36
C MET A 141 -20.54 0.60 18.27
N PRO A 142 -21.84 0.27 18.18
CA PRO A 142 -22.38 -0.87 18.91
C PRO A 142 -21.60 -2.14 18.56
N LYS A 143 -21.22 -2.93 19.57
CA LYS A 143 -20.64 -4.24 19.36
C LYS A 143 -21.67 -5.14 18.67
N ALA A 144 -21.21 -5.78 17.61
CA ALA A 144 -21.90 -6.76 16.78
C ALA A 144 -22.89 -6.23 15.74
N LEU A 145 -22.49 -6.39 14.51
CA LEU A 145 -23.39 -6.91 13.48
C LEU A 145 -23.87 -8.26 13.98
N GLY A 146 -25.19 -8.39 14.27
CA GLY A 146 -25.77 -9.71 14.48
C GLY A 146 -25.37 -10.60 13.31
N SER A 147 -25.02 -11.85 13.62
CA SER A 147 -24.76 -12.89 12.66
C SER A 147 -25.74 -12.79 11.48
N ILE A 148 -25.18 -12.81 10.29
CA ILE A 148 -25.94 -13.04 9.07
C ILE A 148 -26.44 -14.49 9.20
N GLU A 149 -27.72 -14.68 9.57
CA GLU A 149 -28.44 -15.92 9.40
C GLU A 149 -28.80 -16.12 7.93
#